data_c259805ff8774b130f1197757acb8d83
#
_entry.id   c259805ff8774b130f1197757acb8d83
#
_cell.length_a   1.000
_cell.length_b   1.000
_cell.length_c   1.000
_cell.angle_alpha   90.00
_cell.angle_beta   90.00
_cell.angle_gamma   90.00
#
_symmetry.space_group_name_H-M   'P 1'
#
loop_
_entity.id
_entity.type
_entity.pdbx_description
1 polymer ?
#
loop_
_entity_poly.entity_id
_entity_poly.type
_entity_poly.pdbx_seq_one_letter_code
_entity_poly.pdbx_strand_id
1 'polypeptide(L)'
;IVEAVEEPVIVVVSALGGITDKLINTSQMAANGDSAYEKEYREIVNRHIEMVYTVIPAGNERTVLLDKVNELLSELKDIFQGIYLIKDLSSKTSATIVSYGERLSSIIVASLIKGAVWYDSRNFIKTEKKTCQAYSRFRIDYLLG
;
A
#
# COMPACT_ATOMS: atom_id res chain seq x y z
N ILE A 1 18.22 -13.93 2.42
CA ILE A 1 18.96 -12.90 3.20
C ILE A 1 18.24 -12.67 4.53
N VAL A 2 16.95 -12.32 4.57
CA VAL A 2 16.22 -12.06 5.83
C VAL A 2 16.15 -13.32 6.71
N GLU A 3 15.87 -14.49 6.16
CA GLU A 3 15.77 -15.76 6.87
C GLU A 3 17.12 -16.30 7.41
N ALA A 4 18.22 -15.71 7.00
CA ALA A 4 19.56 -16.07 7.49
C ALA A 4 20.00 -15.23 8.71
N VAL A 5 19.15 -14.34 9.22
CA VAL A 5 19.43 -13.52 10.40
C VAL A 5 18.81 -14.20 11.61
N GLU A 6 19.61 -14.49 12.63
CA GLU A 6 19.18 -15.17 13.86
C GLU A 6 18.45 -14.23 14.85
N GLU A 7 18.60 -12.93 14.67
CA GLU A 7 17.98 -11.89 15.52
C GLU A 7 16.62 -11.44 14.97
N PRO A 8 15.71 -10.93 15.82
CA PRO A 8 14.46 -10.33 15.37
C PRO A 8 14.72 -9.15 14.39
N VAL A 9 14.12 -9.20 13.22
CA VAL A 9 14.32 -8.21 12.13
C VAL A 9 13.02 -7.53 11.79
N ILE A 10 13.08 -6.22 11.61
CA ILE A 10 11.99 -5.42 11.02
C ILE A 10 12.32 -5.18 9.55
N VAL A 11 11.45 -5.64 8.65
CA VAL A 11 11.59 -5.43 7.21
C VAL A 11 10.64 -4.31 6.76
N VAL A 12 11.20 -3.28 6.15
CA VAL A 12 10.43 -2.18 5.56
C VAL A 12 10.56 -2.27 4.04
N VAL A 13 9.44 -2.23 3.35
CA VAL A 13 9.40 -2.33 1.88
C VAL A 13 8.69 -1.11 1.29
N SER A 14 9.11 -0.72 0.09
CA SER A 14 8.43 0.30 -0.71
C SER A 14 7.35 -0.32 -1.59
N ALA A 15 6.55 0.52 -2.24
CA ALA A 15 5.61 0.10 -3.27
C ALA A 15 6.31 -0.64 -4.42
N LEU A 16 5.57 -1.46 -5.16
CA LEU A 16 6.07 -2.07 -6.39
C LEU A 16 6.48 -0.99 -7.39
N GLY A 17 7.52 -1.27 -8.19
CA GLY A 17 8.08 -0.30 -9.14
C GLY A 17 7.01 0.35 -10.03
N GLY A 18 6.97 1.68 -10.06
CA GLY A 18 6.04 2.50 -10.82
C GLY A 18 4.64 2.65 -10.22
N ILE A 19 4.30 1.93 -9.14
CA ILE A 19 2.95 1.99 -8.54
C ILE A 19 2.69 3.34 -7.87
N THR A 20 3.67 3.94 -7.21
CA THR A 20 3.51 5.25 -6.57
C THR A 20 3.07 6.31 -7.57
N ASP A 21 3.77 6.43 -8.70
CA ASP A 21 3.42 7.38 -9.75
C ASP A 21 2.04 7.08 -10.36
N LYS A 22 1.73 5.78 -10.56
CA LYS A 22 0.45 5.35 -11.07
C LYS A 22 -0.70 5.72 -10.12
N LEU A 23 -0.53 5.55 -8.80
CA LEU A 23 -1.51 5.94 -7.80
C LEU A 23 -1.76 7.46 -7.81
N ILE A 24 -0.69 8.26 -7.90
CA ILE A 24 -0.78 9.72 -7.99
C ILE A 24 -1.53 10.13 -9.27
N ASN A 25 -1.13 9.62 -10.42
CA ASN A 25 -1.76 9.95 -11.70
C ASN A 25 -3.24 9.56 -11.72
N THR A 26 -3.58 8.34 -11.28
CA THR A 26 -4.96 7.86 -11.20
C THR A 26 -5.82 8.75 -10.31
N SER A 27 -5.28 9.21 -9.16
CA SER A 27 -5.99 10.11 -8.25
C SER A 27 -6.26 11.48 -8.87
N GLN A 28 -5.31 12.02 -9.63
CA GLN A 28 -5.48 13.28 -10.36
C GLN A 28 -6.52 13.17 -11.48
N MET A 29 -6.50 12.06 -12.23
CA MET A 29 -7.52 11.79 -13.26
C MET A 29 -8.92 11.74 -12.64
N ALA A 30 -9.08 10.99 -11.53
CA ALA A 30 -10.35 10.94 -10.82
C ALA A 30 -10.81 12.34 -10.35
N ALA A 31 -9.92 13.14 -9.76
CA ALA A 31 -10.22 14.49 -9.30
C ALA A 31 -10.63 15.44 -10.45
N ASN A 32 -10.09 15.22 -11.63
CA ASN A 32 -10.46 15.98 -12.84
C ASN A 32 -11.78 15.50 -13.47
N GLY A 33 -12.42 14.44 -12.91
CA GLY A 33 -13.63 13.86 -13.47
C GLY A 33 -13.37 13.04 -14.75
N ASP A 34 -12.14 12.60 -14.98
CA ASP A 34 -11.78 11.76 -16.11
C ASP A 34 -12.08 10.29 -15.79
N SER A 35 -13.07 9.71 -16.46
CA SER A 35 -13.48 8.31 -16.27
C SER A 35 -12.39 7.28 -16.64
N ALA A 36 -11.35 7.69 -17.36
CA ALA A 36 -10.22 6.82 -17.68
C ALA A 36 -9.42 6.38 -16.45
N TYR A 37 -9.61 7.04 -15.28
CA TYR A 37 -9.04 6.58 -14.00
C TYR A 37 -9.37 5.12 -13.68
N GLU A 38 -10.54 4.61 -14.13
CA GLU A 38 -10.92 3.22 -13.90
C GLU A 38 -10.02 2.23 -14.64
N LYS A 39 -9.53 2.61 -15.83
CA LYS A 39 -8.57 1.80 -16.58
C LYS A 39 -7.25 1.74 -15.83
N GLU A 40 -6.74 2.89 -15.38
CA GLU A 40 -5.50 2.98 -14.62
C GLU A 40 -5.59 2.21 -13.30
N TYR A 41 -6.72 2.30 -12.61
CA TYR A 41 -6.97 1.49 -11.42
C TYR A 41 -6.91 -0.02 -11.73
N ARG A 42 -7.52 -0.50 -12.83
CA ARG A 42 -7.43 -1.91 -13.22
C ARG A 42 -5.99 -2.36 -13.47
N GLU A 43 -5.13 -1.49 -13.97
CA GLU A 43 -3.71 -1.81 -14.14
C GLU A 43 -2.98 -1.94 -12.79
N ILE A 44 -3.35 -1.11 -11.79
CA ILE A 44 -2.85 -1.26 -10.41
C ILE A 44 -3.28 -2.63 -9.85
N VAL A 45 -4.54 -3.00 -10.01
CA VAL A 45 -5.08 -4.30 -9.59
C VAL A 45 -4.30 -5.44 -10.24
N ASN A 46 -4.22 -5.44 -11.57
CA ASN A 46 -3.56 -6.51 -12.33
C ASN A 46 -2.11 -6.69 -11.89
N ARG A 47 -1.38 -5.58 -11.70
CA ARG A 47 0.03 -5.62 -11.29
C ARG A 47 0.23 -6.34 -9.94
N HIS A 48 -0.67 -6.10 -8.96
CA HIS A 48 -0.57 -6.74 -7.65
C HIS A 48 -1.04 -8.20 -7.69
N ILE A 49 -2.13 -8.48 -8.39
CA ILE A 49 -2.65 -9.84 -8.54
C ILE A 49 -1.64 -10.73 -9.29
N GLU A 50 -1.06 -10.25 -10.38
CA GLU A 50 0.00 -10.96 -11.11
C GLU A 50 1.23 -11.23 -10.22
N MET A 51 1.62 -10.26 -9.37
CA MET A 51 2.70 -10.45 -8.42
C MET A 51 2.38 -11.60 -7.47
N VAL A 52 1.18 -11.64 -6.87
CA VAL A 52 0.76 -12.74 -5.99
C VAL A 52 0.85 -14.09 -6.69
N TYR A 53 0.33 -14.19 -7.93
CA TYR A 53 0.39 -15.43 -8.69
C TYR A 53 1.81 -15.86 -9.05
N THR A 54 2.71 -14.90 -9.24
CA THR A 54 4.11 -15.16 -9.58
C THR A 54 4.91 -15.68 -8.39
N VAL A 55 4.65 -15.14 -7.19
CA VAL A 55 5.54 -15.38 -6.04
C VAL A 55 4.98 -16.39 -5.05
N ILE A 56 3.66 -16.63 -5.00
CA ILE A 56 3.04 -17.58 -4.09
C ILE A 56 2.51 -18.80 -4.84
N PRO A 57 2.95 -20.02 -4.53
CA PRO A 57 2.44 -21.26 -5.12
C PRO A 57 0.92 -21.42 -4.93
N ALA A 58 0.29 -22.23 -5.80
CA ALA A 58 -1.13 -22.55 -5.66
C ALA A 58 -1.40 -23.24 -4.32
N GLY A 59 -2.42 -22.79 -3.59
CA GLY A 59 -2.78 -23.35 -2.29
C GLY A 59 -3.57 -22.37 -1.43
N ASN A 60 -3.87 -22.81 -0.21
CA ASN A 60 -4.65 -22.03 0.73
C ASN A 60 -3.98 -20.68 1.08
N GLU A 61 -2.65 -20.65 1.20
CA GLU A 61 -1.90 -19.42 1.50
C GLU A 61 -2.11 -18.34 0.44
N ARG A 62 -2.08 -18.74 -0.85
CA ARG A 62 -2.36 -17.81 -1.96
C ARG A 62 -3.80 -17.30 -1.89
N THR A 63 -4.77 -18.15 -1.58
CA THR A 63 -6.17 -17.74 -1.47
C THR A 63 -6.34 -16.69 -0.37
N VAL A 64 -5.82 -16.96 0.83
CA VAL A 64 -5.87 -16.03 1.97
C VAL A 64 -5.17 -14.70 1.65
N LEU A 65 -4.03 -14.74 0.95
CA LEU A 65 -3.35 -13.53 0.55
C LEU A 65 -4.15 -12.72 -0.49
N LEU A 66 -4.73 -13.41 -1.48
CA LEU A 66 -5.58 -12.76 -2.49
C LEU A 66 -6.79 -12.07 -1.85
N ASP A 67 -7.42 -12.68 -0.86
CA ASP A 67 -8.55 -12.07 -0.16
C ASP A 67 -8.13 -10.75 0.51
N LYS A 68 -7.00 -10.74 1.23
CA LYS A 68 -6.46 -9.54 1.87
C LYS A 68 -6.05 -8.46 0.86
N VAL A 69 -5.41 -8.85 -0.24
CA VAL A 69 -5.02 -7.91 -1.31
C VAL A 69 -6.25 -7.31 -1.97
N ASN A 70 -7.27 -8.13 -2.24
CA ASN A 70 -8.53 -7.66 -2.84
C ASN A 70 -9.30 -6.72 -1.89
N GLU A 71 -9.28 -6.96 -0.58
CA GLU A 71 -9.85 -6.05 0.42
C GLU A 71 -9.21 -4.65 0.32
N LEU A 72 -7.87 -4.57 0.34
CA LEU A 72 -7.15 -3.31 0.19
C LEU A 72 -7.41 -2.62 -1.16
N LEU A 73 -7.49 -3.39 -2.23
CA LEU A 73 -7.80 -2.85 -3.55
C LEU A 73 -9.23 -2.33 -3.63
N SER A 74 -10.19 -3.01 -2.98
CA SER A 74 -11.57 -2.54 -2.91
C SER A 74 -11.69 -1.21 -2.15
N GLU A 75 -11.03 -1.09 -0.99
CA GLU A 75 -10.95 0.18 -0.25
C GLU A 75 -10.39 1.31 -1.13
N LEU A 76 -9.32 1.04 -1.86
CA LEU A 76 -8.70 2.00 -2.77
C LEU A 76 -9.64 2.42 -3.89
N LYS A 77 -10.43 1.47 -4.45
CA LYS A 77 -11.45 1.76 -5.45
C LYS A 77 -12.50 2.73 -4.96
N ASP A 78 -12.99 2.50 -3.73
CA ASP A 78 -14.01 3.36 -3.13
C ASP A 78 -13.49 4.78 -2.92
N ILE A 79 -12.20 4.93 -2.55
CA ILE A 79 -11.55 6.24 -2.44
C ILE A 79 -11.49 6.93 -3.81
N PHE A 80 -11.04 6.24 -4.88
CA PHE A 80 -11.01 6.82 -6.22
C PHE A 80 -12.41 7.22 -6.71
N GLN A 81 -13.41 6.39 -6.46
CA GLN A 81 -14.80 6.70 -6.81
C GLN A 81 -15.31 7.94 -6.06
N GLY A 82 -14.99 8.05 -4.77
CA GLY A 82 -15.33 9.23 -3.96
C GLY A 82 -14.71 10.50 -4.53
N ILE A 83 -13.42 10.47 -4.88
CA ILE A 83 -12.71 11.60 -5.50
C ILE A 83 -13.34 11.97 -6.83
N TYR A 84 -13.65 10.98 -7.68
CA TYR A 84 -14.28 11.19 -8.98
C TYR A 84 -15.63 11.89 -8.86
N LEU A 85 -16.44 11.54 -7.86
CA LEU A 85 -17.75 12.13 -7.63
C LEU A 85 -17.65 13.55 -7.05
N ILE A 86 -16.74 13.77 -6.11
CA ILE A 86 -16.55 15.06 -5.42
C ILE A 86 -15.74 16.02 -6.27
N LYS A 87 -14.88 15.53 -7.16
CA LYS A 87 -13.91 16.28 -7.98
C LYS A 87 -12.95 17.12 -7.13
N ASP A 88 -12.54 16.57 -5.99
CA ASP A 88 -11.57 17.19 -5.08
C ASP A 88 -10.57 16.14 -4.56
N LEU A 89 -9.30 16.56 -4.47
CA LEU A 89 -8.20 15.73 -3.98
C LEU A 89 -7.39 16.50 -2.94
N SER A 90 -7.72 16.33 -1.68
CA SER A 90 -6.94 16.91 -0.60
C SER A 90 -5.55 16.25 -0.48
N SER A 91 -4.58 17.00 0.06
CA SER A 91 -3.23 16.45 0.34
C SER A 91 -3.28 15.22 1.26
N LYS A 92 -4.23 15.19 2.20
CA LYS A 92 -4.45 14.05 3.09
C LYS A 92 -4.95 12.83 2.33
N THR A 93 -5.91 13.02 1.43
CA THR A 93 -6.45 11.93 0.60
C THR A 93 -5.37 11.39 -0.34
N SER A 94 -4.58 12.28 -0.97
CA SER A 94 -3.46 11.89 -1.81
C SER A 94 -2.43 11.05 -1.04
N ALA A 95 -2.02 11.46 0.16
CA ALA A 95 -1.12 10.70 1.01
C ALA A 95 -1.71 9.33 1.41
N THR A 96 -3.02 9.27 1.67
CA THR A 96 -3.72 8.01 1.95
C THR A 96 -3.64 7.07 0.76
N ILE A 97 -3.93 7.54 -0.46
CA ILE A 97 -3.86 6.74 -1.69
C ILE A 97 -2.46 6.19 -1.91
N VAL A 98 -1.44 7.03 -1.81
CA VAL A 98 -0.04 6.61 -2.00
C VAL A 98 0.33 5.50 -1.02
N SER A 99 -0.13 5.57 0.23
CA SER A 99 0.14 4.54 1.24
C SER A 99 -0.36 3.14 0.88
N TYR A 100 -1.31 3.00 -0.04
CA TYR A 100 -1.76 1.67 -0.51
C TYR A 100 -0.67 0.94 -1.29
N GLY A 101 0.25 1.65 -1.95
CA GLY A 101 1.38 1.04 -2.64
C GLY A 101 2.27 0.25 -1.67
N GLU A 102 2.64 0.86 -0.55
CA GLU A 102 3.45 0.23 0.49
C GLU A 102 2.66 -0.86 1.26
N ARG A 103 1.39 -0.62 1.54
CA ARG A 103 0.54 -1.61 2.23
C ARG A 103 0.38 -2.88 1.40
N LEU A 104 0.10 -2.76 0.10
CA LEU A 104 -0.05 -3.89 -0.81
C LEU A 104 1.26 -4.65 -1.00
N SER A 105 2.38 -3.96 -1.19
CA SER A 105 3.68 -4.62 -1.34
C SER A 105 4.12 -5.30 -0.05
N SER A 106 3.93 -4.66 1.11
CA SER A 106 4.36 -5.21 2.40
C SER A 106 3.61 -6.47 2.80
N ILE A 107 2.29 -6.56 2.51
CA ILE A 107 1.53 -7.77 2.80
C ILE A 107 1.94 -8.95 1.90
N ILE A 108 2.28 -8.67 0.64
CA ILE A 108 2.81 -9.69 -0.29
C ILE A 108 4.18 -10.17 0.19
N VAL A 109 5.09 -9.25 0.55
CA VAL A 109 6.44 -9.61 1.03
C VAL A 109 6.37 -10.37 2.35
N ALA A 110 5.50 -9.98 3.28
CA ALA A 110 5.31 -10.70 4.54
C ALA A 110 4.88 -12.16 4.33
N SER A 111 4.10 -12.42 3.27
CA SER A 111 3.67 -13.79 2.94
C SER A 111 4.79 -14.67 2.37
N LEU A 112 5.90 -14.08 1.93
CA LEU A 112 7.08 -14.79 1.39
C LEU A 112 8.09 -15.16 2.48
N ILE A 113 8.02 -14.53 3.64
CA ILE A 113 9.01 -14.70 4.70
C ILE A 113 8.40 -15.61 5.78
N LYS A 114 9.00 -16.75 6.01
CA LYS A 114 8.53 -17.72 7.00
C LYS A 114 8.53 -17.12 8.41
N GLY A 115 7.38 -17.18 9.07
CA GLY A 115 7.20 -16.63 10.42
C GLY A 115 7.06 -15.12 10.49
N ALA A 116 7.04 -14.40 9.36
CA ALA A 116 6.81 -12.96 9.37
C ALA A 116 5.37 -12.63 9.78
N VAL A 117 5.23 -11.55 10.54
CA VAL A 117 3.95 -10.96 10.88
C VAL A 117 3.86 -9.60 10.21
N TRP A 118 2.78 -9.40 9.44
CA TRP A 118 2.54 -8.11 8.80
C TRP A 118 1.92 -7.11 9.77
N TYR A 119 2.49 -5.92 9.81
CA TYR A 119 1.96 -4.79 10.59
C TYR A 119 1.76 -3.57 9.70
N ASP A 120 0.61 -2.93 9.81
CA ASP A 120 0.38 -1.62 9.19
C ASP A 120 1.13 -0.53 9.97
N SER A 121 2.16 0.04 9.35
CA SER A 121 3.02 1.05 9.99
C SER A 121 2.26 2.29 10.48
N ARG A 122 1.09 2.59 9.92
CA ARG A 122 0.24 3.73 10.33
C ARG A 122 -0.27 3.60 11.77
N ASN A 123 -0.27 2.38 12.32
CA ASN A 123 -0.72 2.13 13.69
C ASN A 123 0.32 2.56 14.74
N PHE A 124 1.62 2.56 14.38
CA PHE A 124 2.70 2.85 15.32
C PHE A 124 3.67 3.95 14.85
N ILE A 125 3.73 4.31 13.56
CA ILE A 125 4.50 5.45 13.08
C ILE A 125 3.56 6.66 13.03
N LYS A 126 3.86 7.68 13.85
CA LYS A 126 3.17 8.97 13.84
C LYS A 126 4.10 10.04 13.29
N THR A 127 3.57 10.86 12.38
CA THR A 127 4.30 12.00 11.82
C THR A 127 3.67 13.29 12.31
N GLU A 128 4.49 14.23 12.81
CA GLU A 128 4.03 15.58 13.17
C GLU A 128 4.30 16.53 11.99
N LYS A 129 3.27 17.25 11.58
CA LYS A 129 3.42 18.32 10.60
C LYS A 129 3.97 19.56 11.29
N LYS A 130 5.28 19.80 11.27
CA LYS A 130 5.85 21.10 11.61
C LYS A 130 5.79 22.02 10.39
N THR A 131 5.10 23.16 10.58
CA THR A 131 5.11 24.28 9.64
C THR A 131 6.54 24.74 9.34
N CYS A 132 6.90 24.79 8.05
CA CYS A 132 8.14 25.33 7.51
C CYS A 132 9.46 24.67 7.99
N GLN A 133 9.71 23.50 7.57
CA GLN A 133 10.98 22.89 7.10
C GLN A 133 10.88 21.38 7.20
N ALA A 134 11.24 20.71 6.11
CA ALA A 134 11.07 19.29 5.92
C ALA A 134 12.02 18.45 6.79
N TYR A 135 11.65 18.23 8.04
CA TYR A 135 12.17 17.14 8.84
C TYR A 135 10.98 16.42 9.49
N SER A 136 10.52 15.33 8.87
CA SER A 136 9.66 14.37 9.54
C SER A 136 10.46 13.67 10.64
N ARG A 137 10.19 13.99 11.90
CA ARG A 137 10.63 13.13 13.02
C ARG A 137 9.72 11.91 13.02
N PHE A 138 10.29 10.75 12.72
CA PHE A 138 9.65 9.47 12.93
C PHE A 138 9.75 9.12 14.41
N ARG A 139 8.63 8.93 15.07
CA ARG A 139 8.57 8.32 16.40
C ARG A 139 8.07 6.90 16.22
N ILE A 140 8.90 5.94 16.57
CA ILE A 140 8.53 4.54 16.66
C ILE A 140 8.12 4.33 18.12
N ASP A 141 6.82 4.14 18.36
CA ASP A 141 6.36 3.70 19.68
C ASP A 141 6.61 2.18 19.72
N TYR A 142 7.54 1.78 20.58
CA TYR A 142 7.93 0.37 20.72
C TYR A 142 6.74 -0.45 21.22
N LEU A 143 6.35 -1.44 20.41
CA LEU A 143 5.57 -2.58 20.87
C LEU A 143 6.55 -3.66 21.36
N LEU A 144 7.13 -3.44 22.53
CA LEU A 144 7.75 -4.48 23.34
C LEU A 144 6.93 -4.57 24.63
N GLY A 145 5.96 -5.49 24.61
CA GLY A 145 5.32 -6.04 25.78
C GLY A 145 5.84 -7.43 26.03
#